data_816e9ff3e92b20d0ed2da8bf561b23bc
#
_entry.id   816e9ff3e92b20d0ed2da8bf561b23bc
#
_cell.length_a   1.000
_cell.length_b   1.000
_cell.length_c   1.000
_cell.angle_alpha   90.00
_cell.angle_beta   90.00
_cell.angle_gamma   90.00
#
_symmetry.space_group_name_H-M   'P 1'
#
loop_
_entity.id
_entity.type
_entity.pdbx_description
1 polymer ?
#
loop_
_entity_poly.entity_id
_entity_poly.type
_entity_poly.pdbx_seq_one_letter_code
_entity_poly.pdbx_strand_id
1 'polypeptide(L)'
;MHRFFSVALALLAWVQGSRAEFSDSLLHGLEGVGIEVRPLHQRSEKLSLTEGMLRERLARELNDLQIGILSPDDLEGVPGRPYLELTVHVAHAQAPSHFYTIVLRLKEMALLERPQNIEISMALSTWERESLGVANRPEAVLQALDRLIRLFSEEFHRSNVEE
;
A
#
# COMPACT_ATOMS: atom_id res chain seq x y z
N MET A 1 -5.42 44.12 -11.55
CA MET A 1 -5.42 42.73 -12.01
C MET A 1 -4.60 41.76 -11.13
N HIS A 2 -3.94 42.20 -10.02
CA HIS A 2 -3.06 41.31 -9.21
C HIS A 2 -3.67 40.71 -7.93
N ARG A 3 -4.93 41.02 -7.60
CA ARG A 3 -5.57 40.52 -6.37
C ARG A 3 -6.25 39.16 -6.49
N PHE A 4 -6.55 38.69 -7.69
CA PHE A 4 -7.22 37.39 -7.90
C PHE A 4 -6.29 36.18 -7.90
N PHE A 5 -5.00 36.39 -8.18
CA PHE A 5 -4.01 35.28 -8.19
C PHE A 5 -3.63 34.78 -6.79
N SER A 6 -3.63 35.65 -5.79
CA SER A 6 -3.26 35.27 -4.42
C SER A 6 -4.30 34.39 -3.71
N VAL A 7 -5.60 34.57 -4.04
CA VAL A 7 -6.68 33.76 -3.44
C VAL A 7 -6.70 32.33 -4.00
N ALA A 8 -6.40 32.17 -5.30
CA ALA A 8 -6.36 30.85 -5.92
C ALA A 8 -5.20 29.99 -5.39
N LEU A 9 -4.04 30.59 -5.08
CA LEU A 9 -2.89 29.88 -4.53
C LEU A 9 -3.13 29.41 -3.09
N ALA A 10 -3.83 30.22 -2.28
CA ALA A 10 -4.19 29.86 -0.91
C ALA A 10 -5.20 28.72 -0.85
N LEU A 11 -6.15 28.66 -1.79
CA LEU A 11 -7.13 27.57 -1.87
C LEU A 11 -6.50 26.24 -2.29
N LEU A 12 -5.50 26.26 -3.19
CA LEU A 12 -4.77 25.06 -3.59
C LEU A 12 -3.91 24.47 -2.45
N ALA A 13 -3.31 25.32 -1.62
CA ALA A 13 -2.54 24.89 -0.46
C ALA A 13 -3.44 24.24 0.61
N TRP A 14 -4.67 24.73 0.77
CA TRP A 14 -5.63 24.20 1.76
C TRP A 14 -6.16 22.81 1.38
N VAL A 15 -6.37 22.55 0.10
CA VAL A 15 -6.82 21.24 -0.40
C VAL A 15 -5.73 20.16 -0.27
N GLN A 16 -4.46 20.53 -0.32
CA GLN A 16 -3.36 19.57 -0.15
C GLN A 16 -3.13 19.18 1.32
N GLY A 17 -3.30 20.11 2.26
CA GLY A 17 -3.18 19.84 3.70
C GLY A 17 -4.22 18.82 4.20
N SER A 18 -5.48 18.95 3.76
CA SER A 18 -6.56 18.07 4.21
C SER A 18 -6.41 16.60 3.78
N ARG A 19 -5.70 16.33 2.67
CA ARG A 19 -5.46 14.95 2.23
C ARG A 19 -4.38 14.25 3.04
N ALA A 20 -3.33 14.95 3.45
CA ALA A 20 -2.26 14.40 4.25
C ALA A 20 -2.74 14.05 5.65
N GLU A 21 -3.46 14.95 6.32
CA GLU A 21 -4.01 14.75 7.67
C GLU A 21 -4.98 13.55 7.76
N PHE A 22 -5.81 13.34 6.72
CA PHE A 22 -6.75 12.21 6.72
C PHE A 22 -6.02 10.88 6.51
N SER A 23 -4.99 10.83 5.67
CA SER A 23 -4.18 9.63 5.45
C SER A 23 -3.40 9.23 6.70
N ASP A 24 -2.80 10.19 7.39
CA ASP A 24 -2.02 9.95 8.60
C ASP A 24 -2.89 9.38 9.73
N SER A 25 -4.15 9.79 9.84
CA SER A 25 -5.08 9.27 10.86
C SER A 25 -5.48 7.80 10.64
N LEU A 26 -5.45 7.30 9.41
CA LEU A 26 -5.84 5.92 9.08
C LEU A 26 -4.77 4.88 9.44
N LEU A 27 -3.51 5.29 9.62
CA LEU A 27 -2.42 4.40 10.02
C LEU A 27 -2.12 4.48 11.53
N HIS A 28 -2.83 5.35 12.25
CA HIS A 28 -2.61 5.53 13.69
C HIS A 28 -3.06 4.31 14.49
N GLY A 29 -2.21 3.89 15.44
CA GLY A 29 -2.49 2.77 16.33
C GLY A 29 -2.25 1.40 15.72
N LEU A 30 -1.66 1.31 14.52
CA LEU A 30 -1.24 0.04 13.95
C LEU A 30 0.05 -0.45 14.63
N GLU A 31 0.00 -1.62 15.26
CA GLU A 31 1.17 -2.28 15.88
C GLU A 31 2.02 -3.07 14.89
N GLY A 32 1.43 -3.42 13.74
CA GLY A 32 2.05 -4.19 12.68
C GLY A 32 1.03 -4.59 11.62
N VAL A 33 1.48 -5.35 10.63
CA VAL A 33 0.65 -5.75 9.49
C VAL A 33 0.89 -7.20 9.09
N GLY A 34 -0.14 -7.89 8.63
CA GLY A 34 0.03 -9.14 7.88
C GLY A 34 0.53 -8.87 6.46
N ILE A 35 0.95 -9.93 5.77
CA ILE A 35 1.38 -9.85 4.36
C ILE A 35 0.56 -10.80 3.51
N GLU A 36 -0.08 -10.27 2.47
CA GLU A 36 -0.72 -11.04 1.41
C GLU A 36 -0.14 -10.67 0.05
N VAL A 37 0.38 -11.64 -0.68
CA VAL A 37 0.78 -11.47 -2.09
C VAL A 37 -0.25 -12.15 -2.95
N ARG A 38 -0.90 -11.37 -3.82
CA ARG A 38 -1.92 -11.90 -4.74
C ARG A 38 -1.27 -12.80 -5.80
N PRO A 39 -1.97 -13.87 -6.24
CA PRO A 39 -1.45 -14.77 -7.26
C PRO A 39 -0.97 -14.01 -8.51
N LEU A 40 0.22 -14.36 -8.95
CA LEU A 40 0.81 -13.79 -10.16
C LEU A 40 0.19 -14.38 -11.40
N HIS A 41 -0.06 -13.53 -12.39
CA HIS A 41 -0.46 -14.01 -13.71
C HIS A 41 0.74 -14.65 -14.44
N GLN A 42 0.50 -15.68 -15.30
CA GLN A 42 1.54 -16.40 -16.08
C GLN A 42 2.56 -15.49 -16.78
N ARG A 43 2.17 -14.27 -17.18
CA ARG A 43 3.10 -13.30 -17.81
C ARG A 43 4.22 -12.82 -16.91
N SER A 44 4.07 -12.93 -15.59
CA SER A 44 5.08 -12.55 -14.61
C SER A 44 6.29 -13.49 -14.64
N GLU A 45 6.12 -14.73 -15.11
CA GLU A 45 7.20 -15.69 -15.33
C GLU A 45 8.26 -15.19 -16.33
N LYS A 46 7.85 -14.36 -17.31
CA LYS A 46 8.76 -13.76 -18.30
C LYS A 46 9.75 -12.77 -17.67
N LEU A 47 9.41 -12.21 -16.51
CA LEU A 47 10.29 -11.40 -15.68
C LEU A 47 10.92 -12.21 -14.57
N SER A 48 10.78 -13.55 -14.53
CA SER A 48 11.26 -14.40 -13.45
C SER A 48 10.79 -13.97 -12.05
N LEU A 49 9.61 -13.33 -11.96
CA LEU A 49 8.98 -12.95 -10.72
C LEU A 49 8.22 -14.14 -10.14
N THR A 50 8.39 -14.37 -8.85
CA THR A 50 7.62 -15.36 -8.08
C THR A 50 6.95 -14.71 -6.88
N GLU A 51 5.85 -15.29 -6.42
CA GLU A 51 5.15 -14.83 -5.20
C GLU A 51 6.04 -14.91 -3.97
N GLY A 52 6.86 -15.99 -3.87
CA GLY A 52 7.84 -16.15 -2.80
C GLY A 52 8.86 -15.01 -2.77
N MET A 53 9.45 -14.68 -3.92
CA MET A 53 10.41 -13.57 -4.05
C MET A 53 9.80 -12.22 -3.61
N LEU A 54 8.57 -11.96 -4.02
CA LEU A 54 7.86 -10.72 -3.66
C LEU A 54 7.52 -10.68 -2.17
N ARG A 55 7.07 -11.81 -1.61
CA ARG A 55 6.78 -11.93 -0.17
C ARG A 55 8.03 -11.75 0.68
N GLU A 56 9.13 -12.42 0.33
CA GLU A 56 10.41 -12.28 1.03
C GLU A 56 10.95 -10.85 0.96
N ARG A 57 10.83 -10.20 -0.22
CA ARG A 57 11.24 -8.81 -0.38
C ARG A 57 10.43 -7.88 0.52
N LEU A 58 9.11 -8.00 0.48
CA LEU A 58 8.20 -7.20 1.29
C LEU A 58 8.46 -7.41 2.79
N ALA A 59 8.59 -8.66 3.23
CA ALA A 59 8.86 -8.98 4.63
C ALA A 59 10.20 -8.42 5.12
N ARG A 60 11.26 -8.57 4.32
CA ARG A 60 12.58 -8.04 4.68
C ARG A 60 12.58 -6.53 4.80
N GLU A 61 12.04 -5.82 3.79
CA GLU A 61 12.00 -4.35 3.81
C GLU A 61 11.17 -3.80 4.97
N LEU A 62 10.03 -4.43 5.31
CA LEU A 62 9.23 -4.04 6.47
C LEU A 62 10.00 -4.23 7.78
N ASN A 63 10.68 -5.36 7.96
CA ASN A 63 11.51 -5.62 9.13
C ASN A 63 12.68 -4.61 9.24
N ASP A 64 13.36 -4.33 8.14
CA ASP A 64 14.45 -3.35 8.08
C ASP A 64 13.98 -1.93 8.44
N LEU A 65 12.72 -1.63 8.15
CA LEU A 65 12.06 -0.37 8.48
C LEU A 65 11.32 -0.41 9.83
N GLN A 66 11.52 -1.45 10.64
CA GLN A 66 10.96 -1.61 11.99
C GLN A 66 9.42 -1.65 12.05
N ILE A 67 8.79 -2.18 11.00
CA ILE A 67 7.34 -2.43 10.98
C ILE A 67 7.12 -3.89 11.32
N GLY A 68 6.33 -4.17 12.36
CA GLY A 68 6.01 -5.51 12.81
C GLY A 68 5.25 -6.30 11.75
N ILE A 69 5.65 -7.58 11.55
CA ILE A 69 4.90 -8.50 10.68
C ILE A 69 4.11 -9.44 11.57
N LEU A 70 2.81 -9.39 11.43
CA LEU A 70 1.87 -10.22 12.20
C LEU A 70 1.65 -11.56 11.51
N SER A 71 1.72 -12.63 12.30
CA SER A 71 1.31 -13.96 11.83
C SER A 71 -0.21 -14.03 11.64
N PRO A 72 -0.73 -15.02 10.91
CA PRO A 72 -2.18 -15.21 10.80
C PRO A 72 -2.88 -15.36 12.16
N ASP A 73 -2.23 -16.01 13.12
CA ASP A 73 -2.77 -16.20 14.47
C ASP A 73 -2.78 -14.87 15.26
N ASP A 74 -1.72 -14.08 15.13
CA ASP A 74 -1.64 -12.76 15.76
C ASP A 74 -2.70 -11.81 15.19
N LEU A 75 -2.94 -11.85 13.87
CA LEU A 75 -3.94 -11.02 13.20
C LEU A 75 -5.36 -11.25 13.72
N GLU A 76 -5.68 -12.46 14.19
CA GLU A 76 -7.00 -12.73 14.75
C GLU A 76 -7.32 -11.91 16.01
N GLY A 77 -6.28 -11.56 16.76
CA GLY A 77 -6.39 -10.76 17.98
C GLY A 77 -6.35 -9.24 17.75
N VAL A 78 -5.98 -8.79 16.55
CA VAL A 78 -5.81 -7.36 16.25
C VAL A 78 -7.09 -6.77 15.63
N PRO A 79 -7.61 -5.64 16.17
CA PRO A 79 -8.73 -4.94 15.57
C PRO A 79 -8.47 -4.61 14.10
N GLY A 80 -9.46 -4.84 13.26
CA GLY A 80 -9.33 -4.60 11.82
C GLY A 80 -8.50 -5.62 11.06
N ARG A 81 -7.73 -6.49 11.73
CA ARG A 81 -6.86 -7.49 11.08
C ARG A 81 -6.06 -6.89 9.92
N PRO A 82 -5.22 -5.87 10.17
CA PRO A 82 -4.55 -5.10 9.12
C PRO A 82 -3.56 -5.96 8.34
N TYR A 83 -3.64 -5.94 7.01
CA TYR A 83 -2.66 -6.62 6.17
C TYR A 83 -2.31 -5.82 4.91
N LEU A 84 -1.05 -5.89 4.51
CA LEU A 84 -0.57 -5.34 3.25
C LEU A 84 -0.80 -6.35 2.12
N GLU A 85 -1.68 -5.99 1.21
CA GLU A 85 -1.94 -6.72 -0.03
C GLU A 85 -1.05 -6.18 -1.14
N LEU A 86 -0.21 -7.04 -1.69
CA LEU A 86 0.63 -6.75 -2.85
C LEU A 86 0.02 -7.38 -4.10
N THR A 87 -0.27 -6.57 -5.10
CA THR A 87 -0.72 -7.01 -6.42
C THR A 87 0.29 -6.56 -7.48
N VAL A 88 0.73 -7.48 -8.34
CA VAL A 88 1.63 -7.18 -9.46
C VAL A 88 1.00 -7.67 -10.75
N HIS A 89 0.82 -6.77 -11.70
CA HIS A 89 0.38 -7.09 -13.06
C HIS A 89 1.52 -6.85 -14.04
N VAL A 90 1.71 -7.80 -14.96
CA VAL A 90 2.68 -7.68 -16.05
C VAL A 90 1.94 -7.80 -17.36
N ALA A 91 2.12 -6.83 -18.24
CA ALA A 91 1.56 -6.82 -19.59
C ALA A 91 2.66 -6.83 -20.64
N HIS A 92 2.32 -7.28 -21.85
CA HIS A 92 3.27 -7.31 -22.95
C HIS A 92 3.55 -5.88 -23.44
N ALA A 93 4.84 -5.57 -23.59
CA ALA A 93 5.33 -4.45 -24.39
C ALA A 93 6.06 -5.01 -25.63
N GLN A 94 6.80 -4.19 -26.34
CA GLN A 94 7.70 -4.70 -27.38
C GLN A 94 8.88 -5.43 -26.72
N ALA A 95 9.15 -6.66 -27.17
CA ALA A 95 10.25 -7.45 -26.63
C ALA A 95 11.60 -6.69 -26.71
N PRO A 96 12.46 -6.74 -25.68
CA PRO A 96 12.39 -7.61 -24.52
C PRO A 96 11.65 -7.00 -23.28
N SER A 97 10.96 -5.88 -23.43
CA SER A 97 10.38 -5.11 -22.33
C SER A 97 8.94 -5.52 -22.04
N HIS A 98 8.54 -5.34 -20.80
CA HIS A 98 7.18 -5.58 -20.30
C HIS A 98 6.71 -4.36 -19.51
N PHE A 99 5.45 -3.97 -19.65
CA PHE A 99 4.80 -3.04 -18.73
C PHE A 99 4.49 -3.78 -17.43
N TYR A 100 4.66 -3.09 -16.32
CA TYR A 100 4.20 -3.59 -15.02
C TYR A 100 3.42 -2.53 -14.27
N THR A 101 2.51 -2.98 -13.43
CA THR A 101 1.85 -2.18 -12.40
C THR A 101 1.99 -2.93 -11.09
N ILE A 102 2.41 -2.21 -10.06
CA ILE A 102 2.44 -2.68 -8.68
C ILE A 102 1.45 -1.86 -7.89
N VAL A 103 0.60 -2.52 -7.12
CA VAL A 103 -0.29 -1.86 -6.17
C VAL A 103 -0.04 -2.47 -4.81
N LEU A 104 0.26 -1.61 -3.83
CA LEU A 104 0.41 -1.97 -2.43
C LEU A 104 -0.74 -1.31 -1.66
N ARG A 105 -1.54 -2.12 -0.95
CA ARG A 105 -2.71 -1.69 -0.19
C ARG A 105 -2.61 -2.12 1.24
N LEU A 106 -2.92 -1.25 2.17
CA LEU A 106 -3.32 -1.68 3.50
C LEU A 106 -4.81 -1.98 3.47
N LYS A 107 -5.17 -3.18 3.89
CA LYS A 107 -6.56 -3.61 4.02
C LYS A 107 -6.88 -3.92 5.47
N GLU A 108 -8.08 -3.53 5.86
CA GLU A 108 -8.59 -3.77 7.19
C GLU A 108 -10.03 -4.26 7.11
N MET A 109 -10.39 -5.13 8.04
CA MET A 109 -11.77 -5.59 8.19
C MET A 109 -12.59 -4.51 8.89
N ALA A 110 -13.59 -3.99 8.21
CA ALA A 110 -14.54 -3.05 8.77
C ALA A 110 -15.91 -3.69 8.93
N LEU A 111 -16.62 -3.28 9.97
CA LEU A 111 -18.00 -3.67 10.23
C LEU A 111 -18.92 -2.56 9.79
N LEU A 112 -19.75 -2.83 8.81
CA LEU A 112 -20.79 -1.92 8.36
C LEU A 112 -22.10 -2.24 9.09
N GLU A 113 -22.52 -1.35 9.98
CA GLU A 113 -23.81 -1.43 10.64
C GLU A 113 -24.91 -0.79 9.75
N ARG A 114 -25.97 -1.53 9.53
CA ARG A 114 -27.17 -1.02 8.83
C ARG A 114 -28.37 -0.96 9.78
N PRO A 115 -29.36 -0.06 9.52
CA PRO A 115 -30.66 -0.15 10.18
C PRO A 115 -31.19 -1.58 10.07
N GLN A 116 -31.77 -2.14 11.11
CA GLN A 116 -32.28 -3.53 11.23
C GLN A 116 -31.25 -4.54 11.78
N ASN A 117 -30.17 -4.10 12.45
CA ASN A 117 -29.14 -4.97 13.04
C ASN A 117 -28.47 -5.92 12.05
N ILE A 118 -28.30 -5.47 10.81
CA ILE A 118 -27.54 -6.20 9.79
C ILE A 118 -26.08 -5.73 9.89
N GLU A 119 -25.20 -6.65 10.30
CA GLU A 119 -23.75 -6.43 10.33
C GLU A 119 -23.12 -7.06 9.08
N ILE A 120 -22.35 -6.29 8.35
CA ILE A 120 -21.60 -6.76 7.17
C ILE A 120 -20.13 -6.52 7.43
N SER A 121 -19.36 -7.61 7.56
CA SER A 121 -17.90 -7.53 7.63
C SER A 121 -17.32 -7.51 6.21
N MET A 122 -16.45 -6.54 5.93
CA MET A 122 -15.80 -6.41 4.63
C MET A 122 -14.39 -5.86 4.77
N ALA A 123 -13.49 -6.30 3.87
CA ALA A 123 -12.16 -5.74 3.78
C ALA A 123 -12.19 -4.43 2.99
N LEU A 124 -11.72 -3.35 3.60
CA LEU A 124 -11.57 -2.03 2.98
C LEU A 124 -10.10 -1.69 2.78
N SER A 125 -9.78 -0.98 1.71
CA SER A 125 -8.47 -0.36 1.55
C SER A 125 -8.48 0.97 2.30
N THR A 126 -7.66 1.07 3.35
CA THR A 126 -7.48 2.28 4.14
C THR A 126 -6.27 3.09 3.66
N TRP A 127 -5.33 2.43 3.01
CA TRP A 127 -4.19 3.07 2.35
C TRP A 127 -3.87 2.34 1.03
N GLU A 128 -3.46 3.09 0.01
CA GLU A 128 -3.09 2.54 -1.29
C GLU A 128 -2.05 3.41 -1.99
N ARG A 129 -1.04 2.77 -2.56
CA ARG A 129 -0.08 3.39 -3.49
C ARG A 129 0.19 2.45 -4.66
N GLU A 130 0.44 3.04 -5.81
CA GLU A 130 0.75 2.30 -7.03
C GLU A 130 2.01 2.79 -7.72
N SER A 131 2.63 1.92 -8.50
CA SER A 131 3.76 2.23 -9.37
C SER A 131 3.57 1.55 -10.71
N LEU A 132 3.71 2.31 -11.76
CA LEU A 132 3.67 1.86 -13.15
C LEU A 132 5.04 2.03 -13.79
N GLY A 133 5.47 1.08 -14.62
CA GLY A 133 6.74 1.18 -15.30
C GLY A 133 6.95 0.16 -16.42
N VAL A 134 8.16 0.16 -16.93
CA VAL A 134 8.65 -0.78 -17.93
C VAL A 134 9.83 -1.54 -17.37
N ALA A 135 9.84 -2.86 -17.53
CA ALA A 135 10.91 -3.73 -17.07
C ALA A 135 11.26 -4.78 -18.13
N ASN A 136 12.54 -5.13 -18.18
CA ASN A 136 13.04 -6.27 -18.92
C ASN A 136 13.66 -7.36 -18.02
N ARG A 137 13.66 -7.10 -16.70
CA ARG A 137 14.19 -7.97 -15.64
C ARG A 137 13.51 -7.66 -14.31
N PRO A 138 13.54 -8.59 -13.34
CA PRO A 138 12.77 -8.46 -12.09
C PRO A 138 13.22 -7.28 -11.20
N GLU A 139 14.50 -6.89 -11.26
CA GLU A 139 15.08 -5.86 -10.38
C GLU A 139 14.36 -4.52 -10.49
N ALA A 140 13.91 -4.14 -11.69
CA ALA A 140 13.15 -2.89 -11.88
C ALA A 140 11.80 -2.91 -11.13
N VAL A 141 11.14 -4.07 -11.13
CA VAL A 141 9.88 -4.28 -10.38
C VAL A 141 10.15 -4.28 -8.88
N LEU A 142 11.19 -4.98 -8.42
CA LEU A 142 11.57 -5.02 -7.01
C LEU A 142 11.95 -3.63 -6.47
N GLN A 143 12.72 -2.84 -7.24
CA GLN A 143 13.04 -1.47 -6.85
C GLN A 143 11.81 -0.55 -6.78
N ALA A 144 10.81 -0.79 -7.64
CA ALA A 144 9.54 -0.08 -7.56
C ALA A 144 8.75 -0.48 -6.31
N LEU A 145 8.76 -1.76 -5.95
CA LEU A 145 8.17 -2.25 -4.70
C LEU A 145 8.85 -1.61 -3.48
N ASP A 146 10.19 -1.57 -3.44
CA ASP A 146 10.94 -0.94 -2.34
C ASP A 146 10.56 0.52 -2.12
N ARG A 147 10.29 1.26 -3.22
CA ARG A 147 9.82 2.65 -3.11
C ARG A 147 8.43 2.74 -2.47
N LEU A 148 7.51 1.84 -2.83
CA LEU A 148 6.17 1.81 -2.25
C LEU A 148 6.20 1.44 -0.77
N ILE A 149 7.06 0.48 -0.39
CA ILE A 149 7.23 0.09 1.01
C ILE A 149 7.80 1.26 1.84
N ARG A 150 8.76 2.01 1.31
CA ARG A 150 9.29 3.20 1.99
C ARG A 150 8.23 4.27 2.18
N LEU A 151 7.40 4.55 1.17
CA LEU A 151 6.28 5.49 1.31
C LEU A 151 5.31 5.05 2.41
N PHE A 152 4.99 3.75 2.46
CA PHE A 152 4.16 3.21 3.54
C PHE A 152 4.82 3.41 4.90
N SER A 153 6.10 3.08 5.03
CA SER A 153 6.86 3.22 6.27
C SER A 153 6.94 4.66 6.76
N GLU A 154 7.18 5.61 5.86
CA GLU A 154 7.22 7.04 6.20
C GLU A 154 5.87 7.53 6.76
N GLU A 155 4.76 7.13 6.13
CA GLU A 155 3.43 7.47 6.59
C GLU A 155 3.07 6.72 7.89
N PHE A 156 3.43 5.44 8.00
CA PHE A 156 3.23 4.62 9.19
C PHE A 156 3.94 5.21 10.43
N HIS A 157 5.23 5.52 10.32
CA HIS A 157 5.98 6.08 11.44
C HIS A 157 5.49 7.48 11.80
N ARG A 158 5.15 8.32 10.82
CA ARG A 158 4.59 9.65 11.08
C ARG A 158 3.28 9.58 11.87
N SER A 159 2.41 8.62 11.54
CA SER A 159 1.12 8.43 12.20
C SER A 159 1.25 7.82 13.61
N ASN A 160 2.38 7.17 13.93
CA ASN A 160 2.60 6.46 15.18
C ASN A 160 3.77 7.03 15.99
N VAL A 161 4.26 8.25 15.69
CA VAL A 161 5.17 8.98 16.56
C VAL A 161 4.38 9.40 17.82
N GLU A 162 4.80 8.92 18.96
CA GLU A 162 4.29 9.40 20.26
C GLU A 162 4.67 10.89 20.42
N GLU A 163 3.67 11.74 20.67
CA GLU A 163 3.87 13.13 21.08
C GLU A 163 4.44 13.25 22.50
#